data_359e876464ccbe67e31cc7f8b75ef156
#
_entry.id   359e876464ccbe67e31cc7f8b75ef156
#
_cell.length_a   1.000
_cell.length_b   1.000
_cell.length_c   1.000
_cell.angle_alpha   90.00
_cell.angle_beta   90.00
_cell.angle_gamma   90.00
#
_symmetry.space_group_name_H-M   'P 1'
#
loop_
_entity.id
_entity.type
_entity.pdbx_description
1 polymer ?
#
loop_
_entity_poly.entity_id
_entity_poly.type
_entity_poly.pdbx_seq_one_letter_code
_entity_poly.pdbx_strand_id
1 'polypeptide(L)'
;AWVIDMGDSYKNYCHQAGGVYLDGAQLRFNPFANVRDIKHSAEGIVRLLTVLASPTQPLDGVCEAILQKAVMDAWEKKEHKARIDDVHRYLTSEEVNTAFADKPTIIARLAELAMLLDTYCTWGPDGEYFNADNPTLDGETRFAVLELLSLEDKPKLLSSILFRFILAIQEKMYHSPRDLKKVCITDEAWRLLGGSNPHAARFIETGYRTVRRHRGAFITITQGIKDFSASKEAEAAWNNSSTKITLLQDARAFKQYLADNPDQFSDMEKEVIRGFQPALQTGYSSLLISAGEYSSFHRLFVDPVTRAMFSSRGEDFA
;
A
#
# COMPACT_ATOMS: atom_id res chain seq x y z
N ALA A 1 1.84 8.59 11.18
CA ALA A 1 2.62 8.31 9.99
C ALA A 1 2.49 6.83 9.64
N TRP A 2 2.47 6.53 8.35
CA TRP A 2 2.47 5.17 7.82
C TRP A 2 3.54 5.07 6.75
N VAL A 3 4.32 3.98 6.79
CA VAL A 3 5.34 3.68 5.78
C VAL A 3 5.01 2.32 5.17
N ILE A 4 5.08 2.25 3.86
CA ILE A 4 5.06 1.01 3.09
C ILE A 4 6.48 0.85 2.54
N ASP A 5 7.16 -0.20 2.94
CA ASP A 5 8.56 -0.48 2.63
C ASP A 5 8.72 -1.87 1.99
N MET A 6 9.74 -2.04 1.18
CA MET A 6 10.12 -3.31 0.54
C MET A 6 11.66 -3.48 0.54
N GLY A 7 12.27 -3.34 1.70
CA GLY A 7 13.73 -3.41 1.78
C GLY A 7 14.31 -3.32 3.18
N ASP A 8 13.48 -3.49 4.22
CA ASP A 8 13.86 -3.45 5.64
C ASP A 8 14.59 -2.14 6.04
N SER A 9 14.30 -1.05 5.31
CA SER A 9 15.02 0.22 5.44
C SER A 9 14.60 1.01 6.67
N TYR A 10 13.37 0.83 7.18
CA TYR A 10 12.78 1.65 8.24
C TYR A 10 12.76 0.99 9.62
N LYS A 11 13.25 -0.22 9.77
CA LYS A 11 13.13 -1.00 11.02
C LYS A 11 13.74 -0.30 12.23
N ASN A 12 15.00 0.10 12.10
CA ASN A 12 15.72 0.79 13.20
C ASN A 12 15.06 2.11 13.56
N TYR A 13 14.71 2.91 12.55
CA TYR A 13 14.00 4.17 12.76
C TYR A 13 12.63 3.95 13.42
N CYS A 14 11.87 2.96 12.97
CA CYS A 14 10.57 2.64 13.53
C CYS A 14 10.65 2.32 15.03
N HIS A 15 11.58 1.47 15.42
CA HIS A 15 11.79 1.10 16.84
C HIS A 15 12.19 2.30 17.69
N GLN A 16 13.11 3.13 17.21
CA GLN A 16 13.58 4.31 17.93
C GLN A 16 12.51 5.39 18.07
N ALA A 17 11.66 5.54 17.06
CA ALA A 17 10.53 6.47 17.07
C ALA A 17 9.31 5.94 17.85
N GLY A 18 9.40 4.75 18.48
CA GLY A 18 8.30 4.14 19.21
C GLY A 18 7.14 3.70 18.30
N GLY A 19 7.45 3.37 17.04
CA GLY A 19 6.49 2.90 16.06
C GLY A 19 6.25 1.39 16.13
N VAL A 20 5.27 0.92 15.38
CA VAL A 20 4.96 -0.50 15.20
C VAL A 20 5.54 -0.95 13.87
N TYR A 21 6.51 -1.84 13.93
CA TYR A 21 7.08 -2.49 12.74
C TYR A 21 6.32 -3.78 12.45
N LEU A 22 5.80 -3.89 11.25
CA LEU A 22 4.92 -4.96 10.80
C LEU A 22 5.59 -5.69 9.63
N ASP A 23 6.14 -6.87 9.90
CA ASP A 23 6.58 -7.79 8.85
C ASP A 23 5.34 -8.40 8.18
N GLY A 24 5.25 -8.30 6.86
CA GLY A 24 4.13 -8.82 6.08
C GLY A 24 3.83 -10.29 6.34
N ALA A 25 4.85 -11.14 6.54
CA ALA A 25 4.68 -12.55 6.84
C ALA A 25 4.08 -12.81 8.25
N GLN A 26 4.20 -11.86 9.17
CA GLN A 26 3.69 -11.99 10.54
C GLN A 26 2.35 -11.29 10.77
N LEU A 27 1.82 -10.61 9.75
CA LEU A 27 0.56 -9.92 9.87
C LEU A 27 -0.61 -10.88 10.03
N ARG A 28 -1.50 -10.51 10.91
CA ARG A 28 -2.72 -11.25 11.20
C ARG A 28 -3.90 -10.28 11.22
N PHE A 29 -4.89 -10.56 10.41
CA PHE A 29 -6.08 -9.75 10.25
C PHE A 29 -7.35 -10.56 10.50
N ASN A 30 -8.42 -9.86 10.80
CA ASN A 30 -9.77 -10.36 10.65
C ASN A 30 -10.63 -9.19 10.14
N PRO A 31 -11.29 -9.31 8.97
CA PRO A 31 -12.09 -8.23 8.41
C PRO A 31 -13.21 -7.74 9.33
N PHE A 32 -13.68 -8.58 10.23
CA PHE A 32 -14.82 -8.32 11.12
C PHE A 32 -14.41 -7.83 12.51
N ALA A 33 -13.16 -8.04 12.96
CA ALA A 33 -12.77 -7.84 14.37
C ALA A 33 -12.97 -6.40 14.87
N ASN A 34 -12.70 -5.38 14.04
CA ASN A 34 -12.73 -3.97 14.43
C ASN A 34 -13.95 -3.21 13.86
N VAL A 35 -15.00 -3.94 13.46
CA VAL A 35 -16.22 -3.34 12.91
C VAL A 35 -17.04 -2.71 14.04
N ARG A 36 -17.28 -1.40 13.94
CA ARG A 36 -18.16 -0.67 14.87
C ARG A 36 -19.61 -0.64 14.39
N ASP A 37 -19.79 -0.48 13.09
CA ASP A 37 -21.08 -0.48 12.41
C ASP A 37 -20.91 -1.19 11.06
N ILE A 38 -21.57 -2.33 10.94
CA ILE A 38 -21.48 -3.14 9.72
C ILE A 38 -22.03 -2.43 8.49
N LYS A 39 -23.04 -1.56 8.64
CA LYS A 39 -23.62 -0.83 7.50
C LYS A 39 -22.60 0.08 6.82
N HIS A 40 -21.65 0.62 7.59
CA HIS A 40 -20.57 1.44 7.06
C HIS A 40 -19.33 0.61 6.68
N SER A 41 -19.07 -0.49 7.37
CA SER A 41 -17.86 -1.29 7.20
C SER A 41 -17.98 -2.37 6.12
N ALA A 42 -19.20 -2.81 5.81
CA ALA A 42 -19.44 -3.92 4.88
C ALA A 42 -18.83 -3.68 3.49
N GLU A 43 -18.91 -2.46 2.97
CA GLU A 43 -18.31 -2.11 1.67
C GLU A 43 -16.79 -2.32 1.68
N GLY A 44 -16.11 -1.94 2.78
CA GLY A 44 -14.66 -2.17 2.95
C GLY A 44 -14.30 -3.65 3.01
N ILE A 45 -15.13 -4.46 3.70
CA ILE A 45 -14.95 -5.92 3.78
C ILE A 45 -15.18 -6.55 2.40
N VAL A 46 -16.23 -6.17 1.69
CA VAL A 46 -16.50 -6.66 0.33
C VAL A 46 -15.35 -6.33 -0.61
N ARG A 47 -14.82 -5.11 -0.55
CA ARG A 47 -13.65 -4.71 -1.35
C ARG A 47 -12.43 -5.58 -1.04
N LEU A 48 -12.18 -5.89 0.23
CA LEU A 48 -11.10 -6.81 0.60
C LEU A 48 -11.33 -8.20 0.01
N LEU A 49 -12.53 -8.76 0.16
CA LEU A 49 -12.87 -10.08 -0.39
C LEU A 49 -12.77 -10.10 -1.93
N THR A 50 -13.14 -9.00 -2.60
CA THR A 50 -12.96 -8.84 -4.04
C THR A 50 -11.48 -8.91 -4.43
N VAL A 51 -10.60 -8.25 -3.68
CA VAL A 51 -9.14 -8.30 -3.94
C VAL A 51 -8.56 -9.68 -3.63
N LEU A 52 -9.03 -10.35 -2.59
CA LEU A 52 -8.65 -11.72 -2.28
C LEU A 52 -9.04 -12.68 -3.40
N ALA A 53 -10.26 -12.58 -3.89
CA ALA A 53 -10.76 -13.43 -4.98
C ALA A 53 -10.11 -13.09 -6.33
N SER A 54 -9.91 -11.80 -6.63
CA SER A 54 -9.38 -11.33 -7.91
C SER A 54 -8.47 -10.10 -7.75
N PRO A 55 -7.16 -10.31 -7.46
CA PRO A 55 -6.23 -9.22 -7.17
C PRO A 55 -5.95 -8.26 -8.34
N THR A 56 -6.11 -8.72 -9.57
CA THR A 56 -5.70 -7.97 -10.78
C THR A 56 -6.86 -7.52 -11.66
N GLN A 57 -8.04 -8.11 -11.47
CA GLN A 57 -9.22 -7.78 -12.28
C GLN A 57 -10.43 -7.52 -11.39
N PRO A 58 -11.28 -6.52 -11.72
CA PRO A 58 -12.49 -6.29 -10.97
C PRO A 58 -13.47 -7.46 -11.14
N LEU A 59 -14.15 -7.84 -10.07
CA LEU A 59 -15.30 -8.74 -10.15
C LEU A 59 -16.50 -8.01 -10.75
N ASP A 60 -17.43 -8.77 -11.33
CA ASP A 60 -18.68 -8.20 -11.81
C ASP A 60 -19.62 -7.81 -10.63
N GLY A 61 -20.59 -6.95 -10.93
CA GLY A 61 -21.52 -6.46 -9.91
C GLY A 61 -22.40 -7.55 -9.27
N VAL A 62 -22.57 -8.71 -9.93
CA VAL A 62 -23.29 -9.86 -9.35
C VAL A 62 -22.44 -10.51 -8.28
N CYS A 63 -21.16 -10.71 -8.53
CA CYS A 63 -20.21 -11.23 -7.54
C CYS A 63 -20.11 -10.31 -6.32
N GLU A 64 -20.02 -8.98 -6.53
CA GLU A 64 -20.01 -8.01 -5.43
C GLU A 64 -21.30 -8.06 -4.60
N ALA A 65 -22.46 -8.17 -5.24
CA ALA A 65 -23.75 -8.30 -4.54
C ALA A 65 -23.88 -9.61 -3.74
N ILE A 66 -23.30 -10.70 -4.25
CA ILE A 66 -23.23 -11.98 -3.54
C ILE A 66 -22.35 -11.83 -2.31
N LEU A 67 -21.13 -11.27 -2.47
CA LEU A 67 -20.21 -11.03 -1.35
C LEU A 67 -20.83 -10.11 -0.29
N GLN A 68 -21.58 -9.08 -0.69
CA GLN A 68 -22.29 -8.20 0.22
C GLN A 68 -23.30 -8.96 1.09
N LYS A 69 -24.07 -9.88 0.50
CA LYS A 69 -25.00 -10.74 1.23
C LYS A 69 -24.27 -11.69 2.18
N ALA A 70 -23.19 -12.31 1.71
CA ALA A 70 -22.39 -13.22 2.52
C ALA A 70 -21.74 -12.52 3.73
N VAL A 71 -21.26 -11.29 3.57
CA VAL A 71 -20.70 -10.47 4.66
C VAL A 71 -21.79 -10.13 5.68
N MET A 72 -22.99 -9.75 5.24
CA MET A 72 -24.10 -9.43 6.14
C MET A 72 -24.57 -10.65 6.91
N ASP A 73 -24.68 -11.82 6.27
CA ASP A 73 -25.05 -13.08 6.90
C ASP A 73 -24.02 -13.53 7.95
N ALA A 74 -22.72 -13.44 7.59
CA ALA A 74 -21.64 -13.76 8.52
C ALA A 74 -21.66 -12.87 9.76
N TRP A 75 -21.91 -11.57 9.57
CA TRP A 75 -22.03 -10.62 10.66
C TRP A 75 -23.26 -10.90 11.54
N GLU A 76 -24.43 -11.12 10.95
CA GLU A 76 -25.66 -11.41 11.68
C GLU A 76 -25.53 -12.64 12.59
N LYS A 77 -24.78 -13.66 12.14
CA LYS A 77 -24.56 -14.90 12.88
C LYS A 77 -23.49 -14.81 13.95
N LYS A 78 -22.42 -14.03 13.74
CA LYS A 78 -21.22 -14.09 14.60
C LYS A 78 -20.62 -12.74 14.99
N GLU A 79 -21.10 -11.64 14.45
CA GLU A 79 -20.60 -10.29 14.70
C GLU A 79 -19.06 -10.22 14.55
N HIS A 80 -18.34 -9.71 15.55
CA HIS A 80 -16.87 -9.57 15.55
C HIS A 80 -16.09 -10.90 15.46
N LYS A 81 -16.76 -12.02 15.72
CA LYS A 81 -16.19 -13.37 15.64
C LYS A 81 -16.33 -13.99 14.25
N ALA A 82 -17.02 -13.29 13.34
CA ALA A 82 -17.12 -13.73 11.95
C ALA A 82 -15.73 -13.77 11.31
N ARG A 83 -15.54 -14.65 10.35
CA ARG A 83 -14.30 -14.89 9.59
C ARG A 83 -14.60 -15.08 8.13
N ILE A 84 -13.58 -15.20 7.31
CA ILE A 84 -13.74 -15.56 5.90
C ILE A 84 -14.40 -16.93 5.76
N ASP A 85 -14.17 -17.86 6.70
CA ASP A 85 -14.84 -19.15 6.76
C ASP A 85 -16.38 -19.02 6.76
N ASP A 86 -16.92 -18.01 7.43
CA ASP A 86 -18.35 -17.81 7.50
C ASP A 86 -18.92 -17.26 6.20
N VAL A 87 -18.16 -16.40 5.53
CA VAL A 87 -18.46 -15.96 4.16
C VAL A 87 -18.46 -17.17 3.20
N HIS A 88 -17.41 -17.99 3.26
CA HIS A 88 -17.32 -19.20 2.45
C HIS A 88 -18.49 -20.16 2.72
N ARG A 89 -18.86 -20.34 3.98
CA ARG A 89 -20.01 -21.20 4.37
C ARG A 89 -21.32 -20.69 3.80
N TYR A 90 -21.53 -19.37 3.73
CA TYR A 90 -22.70 -18.80 3.05
C TYR A 90 -22.70 -19.18 1.57
N LEU A 91 -21.56 -19.02 0.87
CA LEU A 91 -21.42 -19.30 -0.55
C LEU A 91 -21.69 -20.77 -0.91
N THR A 92 -21.40 -21.70 0.03
CA THR A 92 -21.53 -23.15 -0.15
C THR A 92 -22.78 -23.73 0.52
N SER A 93 -23.62 -22.90 1.19
CA SER A 93 -24.75 -23.42 1.95
C SER A 93 -25.84 -24.02 1.04
N GLU A 94 -26.42 -25.11 1.47
CA GLU A 94 -27.52 -25.76 0.75
C GLU A 94 -28.76 -24.85 0.65
N GLU A 95 -29.04 -24.07 1.72
CA GLU A 95 -30.12 -23.10 1.75
C GLU A 95 -30.00 -22.05 0.62
N VAL A 96 -28.81 -21.44 0.47
CA VAL A 96 -28.56 -20.44 -0.57
C VAL A 96 -28.58 -21.04 -1.95
N ASN A 97 -27.99 -22.22 -2.14
CA ASN A 97 -28.03 -22.94 -3.42
C ASN A 97 -29.46 -23.31 -3.81
N THR A 98 -30.27 -23.74 -2.88
CA THR A 98 -31.68 -24.07 -3.12
C THR A 98 -32.50 -22.81 -3.46
N ALA A 99 -32.24 -21.70 -2.77
CA ALA A 99 -32.93 -20.41 -3.04
C ALA A 99 -32.66 -19.85 -4.44
N PHE A 100 -31.54 -20.25 -5.08
CA PHE A 100 -31.16 -19.82 -6.42
C PHE A 100 -31.15 -20.97 -7.44
N ALA A 101 -31.80 -22.11 -7.14
CA ALA A 101 -31.79 -23.29 -8.00
C ALA A 101 -32.30 -23.04 -9.43
N ASP A 102 -33.21 -22.07 -9.59
CA ASP A 102 -33.73 -21.61 -10.88
C ASP A 102 -32.79 -20.64 -11.64
N LYS A 103 -31.62 -20.27 -11.04
CA LYS A 103 -30.68 -19.29 -11.58
C LYS A 103 -29.27 -19.88 -11.71
N PRO A 104 -29.02 -20.70 -12.72
CA PRO A 104 -27.74 -21.42 -12.85
C PRO A 104 -26.52 -20.50 -12.94
N THR A 105 -26.65 -19.29 -13.46
CA THR A 105 -25.58 -18.28 -13.49
C THR A 105 -25.18 -17.80 -12.09
N ILE A 106 -26.12 -17.65 -11.17
CA ILE A 106 -25.84 -17.29 -9.76
C ILE A 106 -25.16 -18.45 -9.05
N ILE A 107 -25.64 -19.68 -9.24
CA ILE A 107 -25.02 -20.88 -8.68
C ILE A 107 -23.56 -21.00 -9.12
N ALA A 108 -23.29 -20.78 -10.41
CA ALA A 108 -21.91 -20.80 -10.92
C ALA A 108 -21.03 -19.72 -10.26
N ARG A 109 -21.56 -18.50 -10.03
CA ARG A 109 -20.81 -17.42 -9.33
C ARG A 109 -20.60 -17.72 -7.84
N LEU A 110 -21.55 -18.34 -7.16
CA LEU A 110 -21.38 -18.79 -5.75
C LEU A 110 -20.23 -19.81 -5.66
N ALA A 111 -20.22 -20.82 -6.52
CA ALA A 111 -19.18 -21.83 -6.57
C ALA A 111 -17.79 -21.24 -6.93
N GLU A 112 -17.73 -20.34 -7.90
CA GLU A 112 -16.51 -19.63 -8.30
C GLU A 112 -15.94 -18.83 -7.14
N LEU A 113 -16.75 -18.00 -6.46
CA LEU A 113 -16.32 -17.21 -5.32
C LEU A 113 -15.87 -18.09 -4.15
N ALA A 114 -16.57 -19.18 -3.85
CA ALA A 114 -16.19 -20.12 -2.82
C ALA A 114 -14.79 -20.70 -3.12
N MET A 115 -14.56 -21.18 -4.34
CA MET A 115 -13.27 -21.72 -4.77
C MET A 115 -12.13 -20.68 -4.67
N LEU A 116 -12.39 -19.43 -5.06
CA LEU A 116 -11.37 -18.36 -5.00
C LEU A 116 -11.04 -17.94 -3.57
N LEU A 117 -12.00 -17.98 -2.64
CA LEU A 117 -11.81 -17.62 -1.24
C LEU A 117 -11.31 -18.78 -0.38
N ASP A 118 -11.36 -20.03 -0.85
CA ASP A 118 -10.94 -21.22 -0.11
C ASP A 118 -9.50 -21.10 0.41
N THR A 119 -8.61 -20.53 -0.39
CA THR A 119 -7.20 -20.28 -0.03
C THR A 119 -7.05 -19.45 1.24
N TYR A 120 -8.01 -18.57 1.54
CA TYR A 120 -7.98 -17.63 2.65
C TYR A 120 -8.85 -18.06 3.85
N CYS A 121 -9.51 -19.20 3.78
CA CYS A 121 -10.19 -19.81 4.91
C CYS A 121 -9.20 -20.42 5.90
N THR A 122 -9.59 -20.67 7.14
CA THR A 122 -8.68 -21.19 8.18
C THR A 122 -8.00 -22.52 7.81
N TRP A 123 -8.58 -23.30 6.93
CA TRP A 123 -8.00 -24.53 6.38
C TRP A 123 -7.14 -24.29 5.13
N GLY A 124 -7.18 -23.11 4.55
CA GLY A 124 -6.41 -22.77 3.35
C GLY A 124 -4.99 -22.31 3.69
N PRO A 125 -4.07 -22.33 2.72
CA PRO A 125 -2.66 -22.01 2.92
C PRO A 125 -2.38 -20.59 3.41
N ASP A 126 -3.24 -19.63 3.10
CA ASP A 126 -3.11 -18.22 3.49
C ASP A 126 -4.15 -17.81 4.57
N GLY A 127 -4.86 -18.78 5.15
CA GLY A 127 -5.95 -18.54 6.10
C GLY A 127 -5.51 -17.88 7.39
N GLU A 128 -4.28 -18.13 7.84
CA GLU A 128 -3.73 -17.54 9.06
C GLU A 128 -3.64 -16.00 8.99
N TYR A 129 -3.51 -15.44 7.78
CA TYR A 129 -3.40 -13.99 7.61
C TYR A 129 -4.72 -13.24 7.81
N PHE A 130 -5.88 -13.88 7.59
CA PHE A 130 -7.16 -13.17 7.48
C PHE A 130 -8.24 -13.63 8.46
N ASN A 131 -7.96 -14.58 9.35
CA ASN A 131 -8.93 -15.14 10.29
C ASN A 131 -8.48 -15.04 11.76
N ALA A 132 -7.65 -14.05 12.10
CA ALA A 132 -7.09 -13.92 13.44
C ALA A 132 -8.14 -13.47 14.47
N ASP A 133 -8.07 -14.06 15.68
CA ASP A 133 -8.87 -13.57 16.81
C ASP A 133 -8.34 -12.24 17.36
N ASN A 134 -7.01 -12.03 17.30
CA ASN A 134 -6.33 -10.83 17.73
C ASN A 134 -5.58 -10.21 16.55
N PRO A 135 -6.16 -9.24 15.84
CA PRO A 135 -5.50 -8.58 14.73
C PRO A 135 -4.24 -7.82 15.18
N THR A 136 -3.21 -7.84 14.34
CA THR A 136 -1.92 -7.16 14.58
C THR A 136 -2.04 -5.63 14.62
N LEU A 137 -2.98 -5.05 13.83
CA LEU A 137 -3.25 -3.62 13.81
C LEU A 137 -4.45 -3.28 14.66
N ASP A 138 -4.20 -2.54 15.73
CA ASP A 138 -5.24 -1.84 16.47
C ASP A 138 -5.57 -0.47 15.84
N GLY A 139 -6.68 0.10 16.26
CA GLY A 139 -7.11 1.41 15.79
C GLY A 139 -6.28 2.59 16.32
N GLU A 140 -5.29 2.41 17.20
CA GLU A 140 -4.63 3.49 17.95
C GLU A 140 -3.19 3.79 17.48
N THR A 141 -2.61 2.95 16.60
CA THR A 141 -1.24 3.09 16.12
C THR A 141 -1.01 4.42 15.41
N ARG A 142 -0.07 5.24 15.93
CA ARG A 142 0.29 6.56 15.36
C ARG A 142 1.38 6.49 14.31
N PHE A 143 2.31 5.54 14.44
CA PHE A 143 3.38 5.30 13.49
C PHE A 143 3.50 3.80 13.23
N ALA A 144 3.32 3.40 11.99
CA ALA A 144 3.45 2.02 11.56
C ALA A 144 4.30 1.95 10.28
N VAL A 145 5.16 0.95 10.24
CA VAL A 145 5.91 0.54 9.05
C VAL A 145 5.41 -0.83 8.64
N LEU A 146 4.98 -0.97 7.40
CA LEU A 146 4.67 -2.24 6.76
C LEU A 146 5.82 -2.64 5.87
N GLU A 147 6.51 -3.71 6.24
CA GLU A 147 7.57 -4.34 5.45
C GLU A 147 7.01 -5.52 4.64
N LEU A 148 7.23 -5.51 3.35
CA LEU A 148 6.63 -6.47 2.42
C LEU A 148 7.65 -7.40 1.73
N LEU A 149 8.95 -7.24 1.96
CA LEU A 149 9.99 -8.04 1.30
C LEU A 149 9.81 -9.55 1.52
N SER A 150 9.40 -9.94 2.73
CA SER A 150 9.12 -11.34 3.07
C SER A 150 7.99 -12.00 2.25
N LEU A 151 7.21 -11.19 1.53
CA LEU A 151 6.11 -11.64 0.66
C LEU A 151 6.41 -11.49 -0.84
N GLU A 152 7.64 -11.14 -1.22
CA GLU A 152 8.00 -10.88 -2.63
C GLU A 152 7.67 -12.06 -3.55
N ASP A 153 7.89 -13.28 -3.07
CA ASP A 153 7.61 -14.53 -3.80
C ASP A 153 6.10 -14.92 -3.81
N LYS A 154 5.26 -14.17 -3.08
CA LYS A 154 3.82 -14.42 -2.96
C LYS A 154 2.99 -13.22 -3.44
N PRO A 155 2.99 -12.88 -4.73
CA PRO A 155 2.44 -11.60 -5.21
C PRO A 155 0.94 -11.41 -4.95
N LYS A 156 0.15 -12.49 -4.93
CA LYS A 156 -1.29 -12.41 -4.59
C LYS A 156 -1.50 -12.06 -3.11
N LEU A 157 -0.76 -12.72 -2.22
CA LEU A 157 -0.82 -12.46 -0.79
C LEU A 157 -0.30 -11.06 -0.46
N LEU A 158 0.84 -10.67 -1.06
CA LEU A 158 1.39 -9.31 -0.94
C LEU A 158 0.34 -8.25 -1.33
N SER A 159 -0.31 -8.41 -2.48
CA SER A 159 -1.36 -7.49 -2.94
C SER A 159 -2.51 -7.39 -1.94
N SER A 160 -2.92 -8.51 -1.37
CA SER A 160 -4.04 -8.57 -0.42
C SER A 160 -3.69 -7.93 0.93
N ILE A 161 -2.51 -8.21 1.47
CA ILE A 161 -2.00 -7.63 2.72
C ILE A 161 -1.80 -6.13 2.55
N LEU A 162 -1.16 -5.71 1.45
CA LEU A 162 -1.00 -4.30 1.11
C LEU A 162 -2.36 -3.60 1.01
N PHE A 163 -3.32 -4.20 0.34
CA PHE A 163 -4.66 -3.62 0.21
C PHE A 163 -5.36 -3.48 1.57
N ARG A 164 -5.24 -4.47 2.45
CA ARG A 164 -5.77 -4.38 3.82
C ARG A 164 -5.12 -3.23 4.61
N PHE A 165 -3.81 -3.04 4.46
CA PHE A 165 -3.10 -1.92 5.08
C PHE A 165 -3.54 -0.58 4.49
N ILE A 166 -3.71 -0.51 3.17
CA ILE A 166 -4.26 0.66 2.47
C ILE A 166 -5.63 1.05 3.03
N LEU A 167 -6.53 0.09 3.24
CA LEU A 167 -7.84 0.36 3.84
C LEU A 167 -7.69 0.96 5.25
N ALA A 168 -6.78 0.45 6.08
CA ALA A 168 -6.51 1.00 7.40
C ALA A 168 -5.95 2.44 7.33
N ILE A 169 -5.05 2.71 6.38
CA ILE A 169 -4.53 4.07 6.15
C ILE A 169 -5.67 5.00 5.71
N GLN A 170 -6.51 4.58 4.77
CA GLN A 170 -7.63 5.40 4.28
C GLN A 170 -8.60 5.74 5.40
N GLU A 171 -8.97 4.78 6.23
CA GLU A 171 -9.83 5.00 7.38
C GLU A 171 -9.23 6.07 8.30
N LYS A 172 -7.97 5.92 8.69
CA LYS A 172 -7.26 6.90 9.52
C LYS A 172 -7.06 8.24 8.82
N MET A 173 -6.71 8.25 7.55
CA MET A 173 -6.45 9.46 6.79
C MET A 173 -7.69 10.35 6.67
N TYR A 174 -8.86 9.75 6.40
CA TYR A 174 -10.07 10.49 6.07
C TYR A 174 -11.04 10.67 7.26
N HIS A 175 -11.03 9.75 8.23
CA HIS A 175 -11.96 9.78 9.36
C HIS A 175 -11.33 10.28 10.69
N SER A 176 -10.01 10.42 10.77
CA SER A 176 -9.38 11.06 11.94
C SER A 176 -9.62 12.58 11.96
N PRO A 177 -9.56 13.20 13.16
CA PRO A 177 -9.71 14.65 13.29
C PRO A 177 -8.82 15.43 12.30
N ARG A 178 -9.35 16.53 11.77
CA ARG A 178 -8.66 17.32 10.73
C ARG A 178 -7.52 18.18 11.27
N ASP A 179 -7.39 18.34 12.57
CA ASP A 179 -6.27 19.02 13.23
C ASP A 179 -4.98 18.20 13.24
N LEU A 180 -5.09 16.86 13.14
CA LEU A 180 -3.95 15.98 13.09
C LEU A 180 -3.26 16.02 11.72
N LYS A 181 -1.94 16.22 11.72
CA LYS A 181 -1.10 16.04 10.52
C LYS A 181 -0.88 14.54 10.29
N LYS A 182 -0.98 14.14 9.04
CA LYS A 182 -0.88 12.73 8.62
C LYS A 182 0.06 12.61 7.45
N VAL A 183 0.88 11.55 7.42
CA VAL A 183 1.78 11.27 6.30
C VAL A 183 1.74 9.80 5.96
N CYS A 184 1.70 9.51 4.66
CA CYS A 184 1.92 8.18 4.11
C CYS A 184 3.16 8.23 3.24
N ILE A 185 4.13 7.38 3.54
CA ILE A 185 5.38 7.23 2.80
C ILE A 185 5.32 5.88 2.09
N THR A 186 5.59 5.87 0.80
CA THR A 186 5.72 4.65 0.02
C THR A 186 7.13 4.61 -0.54
N ASP A 187 7.95 3.73 0.01
CA ASP A 187 9.30 3.48 -0.48
C ASP A 187 9.30 2.32 -1.48
N GLU A 188 10.29 2.28 -2.35
CA GLU A 188 10.36 1.36 -3.50
C GLU A 188 9.05 1.37 -4.33
N ALA A 189 8.43 2.55 -4.45
CA ALA A 189 7.09 2.74 -5.01
C ALA A 189 6.96 2.23 -6.46
N TRP A 190 8.06 2.11 -7.20
CA TRP A 190 8.07 1.55 -8.55
C TRP A 190 7.51 0.13 -8.58
N ARG A 191 7.70 -0.67 -7.52
CA ARG A 191 7.12 -2.01 -7.39
C ARG A 191 5.59 -1.99 -7.28
N LEU A 192 5.05 -0.91 -6.72
CA LEU A 192 3.61 -0.73 -6.53
C LEU A 192 2.94 0.03 -7.67
N LEU A 193 3.69 0.92 -8.33
CA LEU A 193 3.20 1.75 -9.44
C LEU A 193 3.31 1.06 -10.81
N GLY A 194 4.11 0.02 -10.92
CA GLY A 194 4.44 -0.68 -12.17
C GLY A 194 3.34 -1.55 -12.79
N GLY A 195 2.07 -1.39 -12.41
CA GLY A 195 0.92 -2.08 -13.02
C GLY A 195 0.65 -3.50 -12.50
N SER A 196 1.53 -4.06 -11.67
CA SER A 196 1.32 -5.37 -11.03
C SER A 196 0.28 -5.31 -9.89
N ASN A 197 0.03 -4.11 -9.34
CA ASN A 197 -0.94 -3.89 -8.27
C ASN A 197 -1.78 -2.64 -8.53
N PRO A 198 -2.89 -2.75 -9.29
CA PRO A 198 -3.72 -1.62 -9.66
C PRO A 198 -4.38 -0.93 -8.45
N HIS A 199 -4.61 -1.66 -7.36
CA HIS A 199 -5.19 -1.09 -6.14
C HIS A 199 -4.22 -0.17 -5.41
N ALA A 200 -2.94 -0.55 -5.33
CA ALA A 200 -1.90 0.29 -4.74
C ALA A 200 -1.65 1.55 -5.58
N ALA A 201 -1.54 1.40 -6.89
CA ALA A 201 -1.35 2.51 -7.82
C ALA A 201 -2.49 3.52 -7.69
N ARG A 202 -3.74 3.05 -7.71
CA ARG A 202 -4.93 3.89 -7.53
C ARG A 202 -5.01 4.55 -6.15
N PHE A 203 -4.55 3.87 -5.10
CA PHE A 203 -4.47 4.45 -3.77
C PHE A 203 -3.52 5.63 -3.73
N ILE A 204 -2.33 5.48 -4.30
CA ILE A 204 -1.32 6.55 -4.37
C ILE A 204 -1.86 7.72 -5.18
N GLU A 205 -2.40 7.48 -6.38
CA GLU A 205 -3.02 8.52 -7.22
C GLU A 205 -4.11 9.29 -6.47
N THR A 206 -5.08 8.57 -5.89
CA THR A 206 -6.19 9.17 -5.14
C THR A 206 -5.69 9.93 -3.93
N GLY A 207 -4.68 9.39 -3.24
CA GLY A 207 -4.04 10.03 -2.10
C GLY A 207 -3.49 11.40 -2.45
N TYR A 208 -2.70 11.52 -3.49
CA TYR A 208 -2.15 12.79 -3.95
C TYR A 208 -3.21 13.84 -4.30
N ARG A 209 -4.34 13.42 -4.87
CA ARG A 209 -5.44 14.33 -5.25
C ARG A 209 -6.28 14.81 -4.07
N THR A 210 -6.41 14.01 -3.00
CA THR A 210 -7.44 14.25 -1.98
C THR A 210 -6.90 14.56 -0.60
N VAL A 211 -5.71 14.08 -0.24
CA VAL A 211 -5.19 14.08 1.13
C VAL A 211 -4.99 15.46 1.74
N ARG A 212 -4.71 16.49 0.92
CA ARG A 212 -4.52 17.87 1.37
C ARG A 212 -5.71 18.39 2.19
N ARG A 213 -6.94 18.03 1.80
CA ARG A 213 -8.17 18.43 2.52
C ARG A 213 -8.26 17.87 3.94
N HIS A 214 -7.49 16.83 4.22
CA HIS A 214 -7.44 16.13 5.50
C HIS A 214 -6.15 16.38 6.28
N ARG A 215 -5.38 17.43 5.93
CA ARG A 215 -4.06 17.74 6.48
C ARG A 215 -3.08 16.55 6.38
N GLY A 216 -3.21 15.80 5.31
CA GLY A 216 -2.33 14.71 4.98
C GLY A 216 -1.29 15.08 3.93
N ALA A 217 -0.25 14.27 3.85
CA ALA A 217 0.75 14.29 2.79
C ALA A 217 1.06 12.86 2.34
N PHE A 218 1.34 12.73 1.04
CA PHE A 218 1.93 11.52 0.48
C PHE A 218 3.38 11.82 0.09
N ILE A 219 4.27 10.87 0.36
CA ILE A 219 5.66 10.88 -0.07
C ILE A 219 5.89 9.57 -0.82
N THR A 220 6.30 9.67 -2.06
CA THR A 220 6.60 8.52 -2.92
C THR A 220 8.07 8.55 -3.25
N ILE A 221 8.79 7.48 -2.95
CA ILE A 221 10.23 7.34 -3.15
C ILE A 221 10.46 6.23 -4.18
N THR A 222 11.30 6.50 -5.17
CA THR A 222 11.70 5.56 -6.21
C THR A 222 13.20 5.63 -6.44
N GLN A 223 13.76 4.61 -7.07
CA GLN A 223 15.19 4.55 -7.40
C GLN A 223 15.58 5.47 -8.56
N GLY A 224 14.64 5.80 -9.44
CA GLY A 224 14.90 6.63 -10.59
C GLY A 224 13.69 7.42 -11.07
N ILE A 225 13.95 8.58 -11.64
CA ILE A 225 12.88 9.47 -12.14
C ILE A 225 12.03 8.80 -13.21
N LYS A 226 12.59 7.85 -13.96
CA LYS A 226 11.90 7.12 -15.02
C LYS A 226 10.71 6.30 -14.50
N ASP A 227 10.74 5.88 -13.23
CA ASP A 227 9.68 5.08 -12.62
C ASP A 227 8.34 5.84 -12.59
N PHE A 228 8.40 7.17 -12.53
CA PHE A 228 7.21 8.02 -12.61
C PHE A 228 6.56 8.09 -14.00
N SER A 229 7.22 7.56 -15.04
CA SER A 229 6.65 7.41 -16.38
C SER A 229 6.12 6.01 -16.67
N ALA A 230 6.16 5.09 -15.68
CA ALA A 230 5.82 3.68 -15.88
C ALA A 230 4.30 3.43 -16.01
N SER A 231 3.45 4.32 -15.46
CA SER A 231 2.01 4.21 -15.51
C SER A 231 1.33 5.58 -15.38
N LYS A 232 0.04 5.67 -15.70
CA LYS A 232 -0.76 6.91 -15.53
C LYS A 232 -0.85 7.32 -14.06
N GLU A 233 -0.89 6.37 -13.16
CA GLU A 233 -0.94 6.60 -11.71
C GLU A 233 0.40 7.14 -11.20
N ALA A 234 1.52 6.65 -11.74
CA ALA A 234 2.86 7.16 -11.43
C ALA A 234 3.04 8.59 -11.95
N GLU A 235 2.60 8.87 -13.17
CA GLU A 235 2.57 10.23 -13.73
C GLU A 235 1.69 11.16 -12.89
N ALA A 236 0.53 10.68 -12.43
CA ALA A 236 -0.36 11.46 -11.57
C ALA A 236 0.30 11.78 -10.21
N ALA A 237 1.04 10.84 -9.61
CA ALA A 237 1.82 11.09 -8.40
C ALA A 237 2.87 12.17 -8.63
N TRP A 238 3.62 12.10 -9.72
CA TRP A 238 4.59 13.13 -10.11
C TRP A 238 3.96 14.51 -10.30
N ASN A 239 2.88 14.57 -11.12
CA ASN A 239 2.23 15.84 -11.49
C ASN A 239 1.51 16.51 -10.31
N ASN A 240 1.00 15.73 -9.35
CA ASN A 240 0.33 16.28 -8.16
C ASN A 240 1.28 16.52 -6.97
N SER A 241 2.56 16.17 -7.09
CA SER A 241 3.57 16.47 -6.08
C SER A 241 3.96 17.94 -6.16
N SER A 242 3.67 18.70 -5.11
CA SER A 242 4.05 20.10 -5.01
C SER A 242 5.54 20.32 -4.74
N THR A 243 6.19 19.32 -4.19
CA THR A 243 7.64 19.32 -3.92
C THR A 243 8.26 18.06 -4.48
N LYS A 244 9.36 18.22 -5.20
CA LYS A 244 10.12 17.12 -5.78
C LYS A 244 11.55 17.20 -5.30
N ILE A 245 12.11 16.07 -4.87
CA ILE A 245 13.50 15.96 -4.42
C ILE A 245 14.21 15.00 -5.36
N THR A 246 15.13 15.50 -6.16
CA THR A 246 15.91 14.72 -7.10
C THR A 246 17.33 14.52 -6.57
N LEU A 247 17.69 13.27 -6.35
CA LEU A 247 19.02 12.83 -5.92
C LEU A 247 19.87 12.43 -7.15
N LEU A 248 21.05 11.82 -6.90
CA LEU A 248 21.88 11.23 -7.93
C LEU A 248 21.05 10.27 -8.81
N GLN A 249 21.16 10.45 -10.11
CA GLN A 249 20.48 9.61 -11.11
C GLN A 249 21.51 8.80 -11.90
N ASP A 250 21.11 7.61 -12.37
CA ASP A 250 21.89 6.92 -13.39
C ASP A 250 21.97 7.78 -14.66
N ALA A 251 23.17 8.04 -15.13
CA ALA A 251 23.42 8.99 -16.23
C ALA A 251 22.72 8.57 -17.54
N ARG A 252 22.64 7.26 -17.81
CA ARG A 252 22.01 6.73 -19.02
C ARG A 252 20.49 6.81 -18.93
N ALA A 253 19.92 6.38 -17.81
CA ALA A 253 18.50 6.44 -17.57
C ALA A 253 17.99 7.90 -17.55
N PHE A 254 18.73 8.82 -16.91
CA PHE A 254 18.41 10.24 -16.90
C PHE A 254 18.47 10.87 -18.29
N LYS A 255 19.50 10.55 -19.09
CA LYS A 255 19.59 11.03 -20.48
C LYS A 255 18.38 10.58 -21.31
N GLN A 256 17.97 9.31 -21.18
CA GLN A 256 16.81 8.80 -21.89
C GLN A 256 15.51 9.48 -21.41
N TYR A 257 15.33 9.63 -20.10
CA TYR A 257 14.18 10.33 -19.56
C TYR A 257 14.03 11.76 -20.10
N LEU A 258 15.15 12.50 -20.18
CA LEU A 258 15.16 13.87 -20.73
C LEU A 258 14.85 13.92 -22.23
N ALA A 259 15.16 12.87 -22.99
CA ALA A 259 14.79 12.81 -24.40
C ALA A 259 13.25 12.69 -24.58
N ASP A 260 12.60 11.93 -23.69
CA ASP A 260 11.15 11.74 -23.69
C ASP A 260 10.41 12.92 -23.02
N ASN A 261 11.09 13.66 -22.12
CA ASN A 261 10.53 14.76 -21.32
C ASN A 261 11.44 16.00 -21.33
N PRO A 262 11.62 16.69 -22.49
CA PRO A 262 12.64 17.73 -22.67
C PRO A 262 12.42 18.96 -21.76
N ASP A 263 11.19 19.28 -21.46
CA ASP A 263 10.80 20.48 -20.71
C ASP A 263 10.64 20.26 -19.19
N GLN A 264 10.97 19.03 -18.72
CA GLN A 264 10.76 18.66 -17.30
C GLN A 264 11.73 19.38 -16.35
N PHE A 265 12.90 19.71 -16.81
CA PHE A 265 13.96 20.44 -16.08
C PHE A 265 14.51 21.56 -16.95
N SER A 266 14.83 22.69 -16.35
CA SER A 266 15.63 23.74 -16.99
C SER A 266 17.04 23.22 -17.33
N ASP A 267 17.73 23.90 -18.24
CA ASP A 267 19.08 23.49 -18.62
C ASP A 267 20.06 23.55 -17.43
N MET A 268 19.88 24.54 -16.54
CA MET A 268 20.65 24.65 -15.31
C MET A 268 20.41 23.43 -14.37
N GLU A 269 19.16 23.02 -14.17
CA GLU A 269 18.83 21.86 -13.33
C GLU A 269 19.39 20.56 -13.92
N LYS A 270 19.31 20.38 -15.25
CA LYS A 270 19.90 19.24 -15.96
C LYS A 270 21.41 19.15 -15.71
N GLU A 271 22.11 20.28 -15.79
CA GLU A 271 23.58 20.36 -15.53
C GLU A 271 23.88 20.04 -14.07
N VAL A 272 23.14 20.60 -13.12
CA VAL A 272 23.31 20.36 -11.68
C VAL A 272 23.11 18.88 -11.34
N ILE A 273 22.03 18.25 -11.83
CA ILE A 273 21.76 16.82 -11.56
C ILE A 273 22.85 15.94 -12.17
N ARG A 274 23.34 16.25 -13.39
CA ARG A 274 24.45 15.50 -14.02
C ARG A 274 25.75 15.61 -13.24
N GLY A 275 25.95 16.71 -12.52
CA GLY A 275 27.13 16.97 -11.69
C GLY A 275 27.11 16.25 -10.33
N PHE A 276 26.01 15.60 -9.95
CA PHE A 276 25.95 14.88 -8.67
C PHE A 276 26.91 13.70 -8.66
N GLN A 277 27.51 13.47 -7.50
CA GLN A 277 28.46 12.39 -7.29
C GLN A 277 27.99 11.48 -6.16
N PRO A 278 28.40 10.20 -6.13
CA PRO A 278 28.08 9.29 -5.03
C PRO A 278 28.50 9.84 -3.66
N ALA A 279 27.62 9.71 -2.67
CA ALA A 279 27.89 10.21 -1.32
C ALA A 279 29.15 9.60 -0.66
N LEU A 280 29.52 8.38 -1.02
CA LEU A 280 30.76 7.74 -0.57
C LEU A 280 32.03 8.48 -1.04
N GLN A 281 31.96 9.22 -2.15
CA GLN A 281 33.08 9.99 -2.68
C GLN A 281 33.17 11.40 -2.11
N THR A 282 32.00 12.00 -1.83
CA THR A 282 31.89 13.40 -1.45
C THR A 282 31.69 13.62 0.04
N GLY A 283 31.25 12.59 0.80
CA GLY A 283 30.87 12.69 2.21
C GLY A 283 29.49 13.31 2.43
N TYR A 284 28.71 13.59 1.36
CA TYR A 284 27.35 14.13 1.44
C TYR A 284 26.51 13.67 0.25
N SER A 285 25.20 13.69 0.42
CA SER A 285 24.27 13.47 -0.68
C SER A 285 23.90 14.80 -1.32
N SER A 286 24.09 14.92 -2.64
CA SER A 286 23.62 16.08 -3.41
C SER A 286 22.15 15.90 -3.77
N LEU A 287 21.35 16.97 -3.65
CA LEU A 287 19.95 16.94 -4.00
C LEU A 287 19.47 18.28 -4.57
N LEU A 288 18.53 18.21 -5.51
CA LEU A 288 17.77 19.33 -6.02
C LEU A 288 16.37 19.26 -5.43
N ILE A 289 15.94 20.33 -4.77
CA ILE A 289 14.55 20.48 -4.29
C ILE A 289 13.85 21.44 -5.23
N SER A 290 12.76 20.98 -5.86
CA SER A 290 11.90 21.80 -6.70
C SER A 290 10.52 21.91 -6.04
N ALA A 291 10.03 23.14 -5.88
CA ALA A 291 8.74 23.48 -5.30
C ALA A 291 8.05 24.55 -6.13
N GLY A 292 7.05 24.15 -6.93
CA GLY A 292 6.44 25.03 -7.93
C GLY A 292 7.47 25.46 -8.99
N GLU A 293 7.63 26.77 -9.19
CA GLU A 293 8.59 27.35 -10.13
C GLU A 293 9.99 27.57 -9.53
N TYR A 294 10.17 27.30 -8.23
CA TYR A 294 11.43 27.49 -7.54
C TYR A 294 12.16 26.18 -7.39
N SER A 295 13.45 26.22 -7.65
CA SER A 295 14.36 25.11 -7.35
C SER A 295 15.58 25.59 -6.59
N SER A 296 16.13 24.72 -5.75
CA SER A 296 17.33 24.99 -4.98
C SER A 296 18.18 23.74 -4.84
N PHE A 297 19.49 23.95 -4.92
CA PHE A 297 20.49 22.91 -4.76
C PHE A 297 20.95 22.80 -3.31
N HIS A 298 21.03 21.57 -2.80
CA HIS A 298 21.41 21.29 -1.42
C HIS A 298 22.43 20.16 -1.32
N ARG A 299 23.15 20.12 -0.20
CA ARG A 299 24.00 19.02 0.24
C ARG A 299 23.50 18.52 1.59
N LEU A 300 23.16 17.27 1.65
CA LEU A 300 22.72 16.61 2.90
C LEU A 300 23.95 15.94 3.53
N PHE A 301 24.33 16.43 4.69
CA PHE A 301 25.31 15.81 5.56
C PHE A 301 24.59 15.03 6.65
N VAL A 302 25.00 13.80 6.86
CA VAL A 302 24.51 12.97 7.96
C VAL A 302 25.68 12.69 8.87
N ASP A 303 25.56 13.08 10.15
CA ASP A 303 26.59 12.82 11.13
C ASP A 303 26.72 11.31 11.42
N PRO A 304 27.91 10.84 11.88
CA PRO A 304 28.14 9.40 12.07
C PRO A 304 27.18 8.72 13.05
N VAL A 305 26.72 9.43 14.07
CA VAL A 305 25.80 8.87 15.09
C VAL A 305 24.42 8.65 14.46
N THR A 306 23.88 9.67 13.81
CA THR A 306 22.60 9.56 13.06
C THR A 306 22.68 8.48 11.99
N ARG A 307 23.80 8.38 11.28
CA ARG A 307 24.03 7.34 10.27
C ARG A 307 24.00 5.95 10.91
N ALA A 308 24.75 5.73 11.99
CA ALA A 308 24.78 4.44 12.68
C ALA A 308 23.39 4.06 13.25
N MET A 309 22.63 5.05 13.75
CA MET A 309 21.28 4.82 14.29
C MET A 309 20.27 4.36 13.24
N PHE A 310 20.36 4.85 12.01
CA PHE A 310 19.33 4.65 10.98
C PHE A 310 19.79 3.83 9.80
N SER A 311 21.08 3.46 9.72
CA SER A 311 21.58 2.63 8.66
C SER A 311 21.04 1.20 8.75
N SER A 312 20.76 0.62 7.60
CA SER A 312 20.49 -0.80 7.43
C SER A 312 21.71 -1.57 6.91
N ARG A 313 22.84 -0.88 6.72
CA ARG A 313 24.08 -1.49 6.18
C ARG A 313 24.90 -2.13 7.29
N GLY A 314 25.29 -3.41 7.10
CA GLY A 314 26.13 -4.11 8.05
C GLY A 314 27.49 -3.43 8.34
N GLU A 315 28.02 -2.68 7.37
CA GLU A 315 29.27 -1.91 7.49
C GLU A 315 29.20 -0.77 8.51
N ASP A 316 28.01 -0.23 8.77
CA ASP A 316 27.81 0.87 9.70
C ASP A 316 27.65 0.38 11.17
N PHE A 317 27.63 -0.95 11.38
CA PHE A 317 27.54 -1.60 12.72
C PHE A 317 28.87 -2.25 13.16
N ALA A 318 29.93 -2.11 12.37
CA ALA A 318 31.26 -2.70 12.64
C ALA A 318 32.15 -1.81 13.51
#